data_94ee015eb92efb276e54e019c197ed5a
#
_entry.id   94ee015eb92efb276e54e019c197ed5a
#
_cell.length_a   1.000
_cell.length_b   1.000
_cell.length_c   1.000
_cell.angle_alpha   90.00
_cell.angle_beta   90.00
_cell.angle_gamma   90.00
#
_symmetry.space_group_name_H-M   'P 1'
#
loop_
_entity.id
_entity.type
_entity.pdbx_description
1 polymer ?
#
loop_
_entity_poly.entity_id
_entity_poly.type
_entity_poly.pdbx_seq_one_letter_code
_entity_poly.pdbx_strand_id
1 'polypeptide(L)'
;MKRSDVDYLYEWASRTDFPLRRAPTAVGYSNKDIYFCWLKALTNNGGGVRRSVVEDQRAIEILDSPEILVSTIALFESGTKLGPHKDPPVYDKKYRRIQIPLYIPSDRCYMIWDHKKVYWKEGEPQVYDVMDYIHEGYNLSDDDMMFLFVDIEKRDDNGNLH
;
A
#
# COMPACT_ATOMS: atom_id res chain seq x y z
N MET A 1 2.63 -12.27 7.39
CA MET A 1 2.11 -11.37 8.45
C MET A 1 0.85 -11.96 9.07
N LYS A 2 0.68 -11.91 10.41
CA LYS A 2 -0.50 -12.43 11.10
C LYS A 2 -1.69 -11.48 10.96
N ARG A 3 -2.92 -12.01 11.04
CA ARG A 3 -4.14 -11.18 10.98
C ARG A 3 -4.17 -10.14 12.10
N SER A 4 -3.79 -10.51 13.33
CA SER A 4 -3.73 -9.60 14.48
C SER A 4 -2.77 -8.41 14.28
N ASP A 5 -1.71 -8.59 13.49
CA ASP A 5 -0.77 -7.51 13.17
C ASP A 5 -1.37 -6.55 12.14
N VAL A 6 -2.14 -7.09 11.19
CA VAL A 6 -2.88 -6.27 10.21
C VAL A 6 -3.96 -5.44 10.91
N ASP A 7 -4.73 -6.06 11.81
CA ASP A 7 -5.79 -5.38 12.57
C ASP A 7 -5.18 -4.26 13.45
N TYR A 8 -4.03 -4.53 14.07
CA TYR A 8 -3.31 -3.52 14.85
C TYR A 8 -2.84 -2.34 13.98
N LEU A 9 -2.22 -2.63 12.82
CA LEU A 9 -1.76 -1.60 11.91
C LEU A 9 -2.91 -0.74 11.38
N TYR A 10 -4.06 -1.34 11.11
CA TYR A 10 -5.27 -0.60 10.72
C TYR A 10 -5.72 0.38 11.83
N GLU A 11 -5.89 -0.12 13.05
CA GLU A 11 -6.31 0.68 14.19
C GLU A 11 -5.34 1.85 14.50
N TRP A 12 -4.05 1.57 14.44
CA TRP A 12 -3.01 2.58 14.63
C TRP A 12 -3.01 3.61 13.49
N ALA A 13 -2.98 3.16 12.25
CA ALA A 13 -2.87 4.04 11.09
C ALA A 13 -4.12 4.92 10.89
N SER A 14 -5.31 4.39 11.20
CA SER A 14 -6.58 5.16 11.10
C SER A 14 -6.69 6.33 12.09
N ARG A 15 -5.81 6.38 13.11
CA ARG A 15 -5.81 7.43 14.17
C ARG A 15 -4.59 8.31 14.12
N THR A 16 -3.71 8.10 13.15
CA THR A 16 -2.42 8.80 13.06
C THR A 16 -2.44 9.80 11.92
N ASP A 17 -2.05 11.04 12.21
CA ASP A 17 -1.78 12.05 11.20
C ASP A 17 -0.41 11.81 10.59
N PHE A 18 -0.37 11.54 9.29
CA PHE A 18 0.89 11.28 8.57
C PHE A 18 1.34 12.48 7.75
N PRO A 19 2.65 12.79 7.72
CA PRO A 19 3.21 13.86 6.89
C PRO A 19 3.25 13.40 5.41
N LEU A 20 2.10 13.46 4.76
CA LEU A 20 1.94 13.09 3.35
C LEU A 20 2.72 14.05 2.46
N ARG A 21 3.42 13.50 1.47
CA ARG A 21 4.15 14.25 0.46
C ARG A 21 3.66 13.87 -0.92
N ARG A 22 3.47 14.88 -1.76
CA ARG A 22 3.11 14.70 -3.16
C ARG A 22 4.13 13.80 -3.85
N ALA A 23 3.64 12.70 -4.43
CA ALA A 23 4.39 11.92 -5.37
C ALA A 23 4.09 12.47 -6.78
N PRO A 24 5.11 12.82 -7.58
CA PRO A 24 4.86 13.25 -8.94
C PRO A 24 4.08 12.17 -9.69
N THR A 25 3.12 12.58 -10.51
CA THR A 25 2.40 11.71 -11.46
C THR A 25 3.31 11.09 -12.53
N ALA A 26 4.62 11.17 -12.35
CA ALA A 26 5.66 10.61 -13.21
C ALA A 26 5.55 9.09 -13.45
N VAL A 27 4.57 8.46 -12.85
CA VAL A 27 4.21 7.06 -13.08
C VAL A 27 3.41 6.87 -14.38
N GLY A 28 2.96 7.96 -15.04
CA GLY A 28 2.39 7.97 -16.40
C GLY A 28 0.98 7.37 -16.53
N TYR A 29 0.42 6.75 -15.50
CA TYR A 29 -0.90 6.12 -15.53
C TYR A 29 -1.94 6.77 -14.62
N SER A 30 -1.55 7.74 -13.77
CA SER A 30 -2.48 8.51 -12.93
C SER A 30 -2.85 9.84 -13.57
N ASN A 31 -4.13 10.23 -13.49
CA ASN A 31 -4.61 11.54 -13.93
C ASN A 31 -4.39 12.65 -12.89
N LYS A 32 -4.04 12.27 -11.65
CA LYS A 32 -3.78 13.19 -10.52
C LYS A 32 -2.54 12.77 -9.76
N ASP A 33 -2.04 13.68 -8.93
CA ASP A 33 -0.98 13.37 -7.98
C ASP A 33 -1.51 12.41 -6.91
N ILE A 34 -0.61 11.56 -6.42
CA ILE A 34 -0.83 10.68 -5.29
C ILE A 34 0.08 11.17 -4.17
N TYR A 35 -0.39 11.13 -2.94
CA TYR A 35 0.39 11.54 -1.78
C TYR A 35 0.82 10.32 -0.99
N PHE A 36 2.10 10.27 -0.63
CA PHE A 36 2.69 9.16 0.12
C PHE A 36 3.35 9.61 1.40
N CYS A 37 3.25 8.75 2.41
CA CYS A 37 4.12 8.77 3.57
C CYS A 37 4.76 7.40 3.73
N TRP A 38 6.07 7.32 3.46
CA TRP A 38 6.83 6.08 3.63
C TRP A 38 7.05 5.79 5.12
N LEU A 39 6.58 4.64 5.60
CA LEU A 39 6.74 4.15 6.97
C LEU A 39 7.97 3.27 7.10
N LYS A 40 8.18 2.38 6.13
CA LYS A 40 9.37 1.57 5.93
C LYS A 40 9.81 1.69 4.49
N ALA A 41 11.09 1.89 4.27
CA ALA A 41 11.69 1.91 2.95
C ALA A 41 12.85 0.93 2.87
N LEU A 42 12.95 0.19 1.77
CA LEU A 42 14.12 -0.59 1.43
C LEU A 42 15.18 0.35 0.84
N THR A 43 16.45 0.12 1.17
CA THR A 43 17.60 0.83 0.61
C THR A 43 18.65 -0.17 0.16
N ASN A 44 19.65 0.25 -0.63
CA ASN A 44 20.76 -0.61 -1.07
C ASN A 44 21.57 -1.22 0.10
N ASN A 45 21.50 -0.61 1.28
CA ASN A 45 22.19 -1.07 2.49
C ASN A 45 21.28 -1.78 3.50
N GLY A 46 20.15 -2.36 3.02
CA GLY A 46 19.06 -2.83 3.85
C GLY A 46 17.96 -1.74 3.94
N GLY A 47 16.91 -2.00 4.63
CA GLY A 47 15.80 -1.07 4.81
C GLY A 47 15.52 -0.88 6.29
N GLY A 48 14.64 0.04 6.61
CA GLY A 48 14.24 0.24 7.99
C GLY A 48 12.98 1.08 8.13
N VAL A 49 12.38 0.95 9.30
CA VAL A 49 11.24 1.77 9.69
C VAL A 49 11.72 3.20 9.96
N ARG A 50 11.00 4.15 9.42
CA ARG A 50 11.27 5.59 9.61
C ARG A 50 10.77 6.05 10.98
N ARG A 51 11.61 5.92 11.99
CA ARG A 51 11.28 6.26 13.39
C ARG A 51 10.94 7.74 13.62
N SER A 52 11.22 8.61 12.66
CA SER A 52 10.75 10.00 12.67
C SER A 52 9.29 10.17 12.26
N VAL A 53 8.64 9.10 11.83
CA VAL A 53 7.24 9.08 11.37
C VAL A 53 6.43 8.04 12.13
N VAL A 54 7.04 6.89 12.43
CA VAL A 54 6.42 5.79 13.18
C VAL A 54 6.99 5.82 14.59
N GLU A 55 6.24 6.38 15.53
CA GLU A 55 6.64 6.46 16.94
C GLU A 55 6.08 5.32 17.79
N ASP A 56 5.02 4.68 17.31
CA ASP A 56 4.39 3.55 17.99
C ASP A 56 5.30 2.32 17.97
N GLN A 57 5.69 1.83 19.15
CA GLN A 57 6.66 0.75 19.30
C GLN A 57 6.18 -0.56 18.68
N ARG A 58 4.89 -0.88 18.80
CA ARG A 58 4.35 -2.11 18.24
C ARG A 58 4.22 -2.03 16.71
N ALA A 59 3.83 -0.87 16.17
CA ALA A 59 3.86 -0.66 14.73
C ALA A 59 5.28 -0.80 14.17
N ILE A 60 6.27 -0.26 14.89
CA ILE A 60 7.70 -0.43 14.53
C ILE A 60 8.07 -1.92 14.49
N GLU A 61 7.75 -2.69 15.53
CA GLU A 61 8.09 -4.13 15.61
C GLU A 61 7.44 -4.93 14.48
N ILE A 62 6.19 -4.63 14.14
CA ILE A 62 5.49 -5.29 13.02
C ILE A 62 6.14 -4.91 11.69
N LEU A 63 6.33 -3.62 11.43
CA LEU A 63 6.86 -3.12 10.17
C LEU A 63 8.34 -3.47 9.96
N ASP A 64 9.10 -3.64 11.04
CA ASP A 64 10.52 -3.98 10.97
C ASP A 64 10.77 -5.47 10.65
N SER A 65 9.70 -6.27 10.55
CA SER A 65 9.79 -7.66 10.09
C SER A 65 10.58 -7.76 8.78
N PRO A 66 11.54 -8.70 8.68
CA PRO A 66 12.40 -8.83 7.50
C PRO A 66 11.64 -9.22 6.23
N GLU A 67 10.46 -9.80 6.34
CA GLU A 67 9.61 -10.13 5.18
C GLU A 67 8.93 -8.89 4.57
N ILE A 68 8.80 -7.78 5.30
CA ILE A 68 8.23 -6.53 4.80
C ILE A 68 9.33 -5.74 4.10
N LEU A 69 9.20 -5.54 2.81
CA LEU A 69 10.13 -4.76 2.00
C LEU A 69 9.87 -3.26 2.16
N VAL A 70 8.62 -2.88 2.01
CA VAL A 70 8.17 -1.49 2.00
C VAL A 70 6.82 -1.39 2.70
N SER A 71 6.59 -0.25 3.34
CA SER A 71 5.26 0.14 3.83
C SER A 71 5.05 1.63 3.65
N THR A 72 3.85 2.00 3.21
CA THR A 72 3.50 3.40 2.94
C THR A 72 2.03 3.69 3.19
N ILE A 73 1.75 4.88 3.70
CA ILE A 73 0.40 5.47 3.62
C ILE A 73 0.28 6.11 2.25
N ALA A 74 -0.82 5.83 1.56
CA ALA A 74 -1.14 6.40 0.26
C ALA A 74 -2.50 7.10 0.31
N LEU A 75 -2.54 8.34 -0.14
CA LEU A 75 -3.77 9.12 -0.30
C LEU A 75 -3.99 9.38 -1.78
N PHE A 76 -5.21 9.13 -2.20
CA PHE A 76 -5.70 9.36 -3.56
C PHE A 76 -6.81 10.39 -3.53
N GLU A 77 -6.55 11.55 -4.11
CA GLU A 77 -7.53 12.64 -4.15
C GLU A 77 -8.83 12.23 -4.83
N SER A 78 -9.92 12.91 -4.47
CA SER A 78 -11.20 12.84 -5.18
C SER A 78 -11.00 12.95 -6.70
N GLY A 79 -11.61 12.05 -7.46
CA GLY A 79 -11.50 11.98 -8.92
C GLY A 79 -10.21 11.34 -9.46
N THR A 80 -9.37 10.73 -8.62
CA THR A 80 -8.18 10.00 -9.07
C THR A 80 -8.56 8.75 -9.88
N LYS A 81 -7.88 8.59 -11.01
CA LYS A 81 -7.96 7.40 -11.88
C LYS A 81 -6.56 6.90 -12.17
N LEU A 82 -6.27 5.71 -11.69
CA LEU A 82 -5.08 4.96 -12.08
C LEU A 82 -5.45 4.03 -13.23
N GLY A 83 -4.91 4.29 -14.40
CA GLY A 83 -5.12 3.45 -15.57
C GLY A 83 -4.43 2.08 -15.45
N PRO A 84 -4.63 1.20 -16.45
CA PRO A 84 -4.08 -0.16 -16.44
C PRO A 84 -2.55 -0.16 -16.29
N HIS A 85 -2.05 -0.84 -15.26
CA HIS A 85 -0.61 -0.96 -15.02
C HIS A 85 -0.26 -2.23 -14.22
N LYS A 86 1.02 -2.54 -14.15
CA LYS A 86 1.64 -3.45 -13.19
C LYS A 86 2.65 -2.67 -12.38
N ASP A 87 2.78 -2.99 -11.11
CA ASP A 87 3.79 -2.34 -10.28
C ASP A 87 5.20 -2.87 -10.63
N PRO A 88 6.22 -2.01 -10.61
CA PRO A 88 7.59 -2.43 -10.81
C PRO A 88 8.13 -3.17 -9.57
N PRO A 89 9.18 -3.99 -9.73
CA PRO A 89 9.87 -4.60 -8.60
C PRO A 89 10.50 -3.52 -7.69
N VAL A 90 10.61 -3.85 -6.40
CA VAL A 90 11.34 -3.02 -5.44
C VAL A 90 12.76 -3.57 -5.30
N TYR A 91 13.76 -2.87 -5.83
CA TYR A 91 15.17 -3.31 -5.84
C TYR A 91 15.34 -4.77 -6.32
N ASP A 92 14.75 -5.07 -7.49
CA ASP A 92 14.75 -6.39 -8.11
C ASP A 92 14.05 -7.51 -7.32
N LYS A 93 13.42 -7.17 -6.19
CA LYS A 93 12.64 -8.12 -5.40
C LYS A 93 11.19 -8.17 -5.84
N LYS A 94 10.66 -9.39 -5.92
CA LYS A 94 9.22 -9.62 -6.12
C LYS A 94 8.48 -9.54 -4.80
N TYR A 95 7.28 -8.98 -4.83
CA TYR A 95 6.45 -8.83 -3.64
C TYR A 95 4.96 -9.03 -3.93
N ARG A 96 4.21 -9.25 -2.87
CA ARG A 96 2.75 -9.11 -2.81
C ARG A 96 2.41 -7.89 -2.00
N ARG A 97 1.41 -7.16 -2.42
CA ARG A 97 0.90 -6.01 -1.68
C ARG A 97 -0.30 -6.41 -0.82
N ILE A 98 -0.20 -6.16 0.47
CA ILE A 98 -1.37 -6.10 1.35
C ILE A 98 -1.89 -4.67 1.27
N GLN A 99 -3.11 -4.51 0.79
CA GLN A 99 -3.84 -3.25 0.82
C GLN A 99 -4.75 -3.24 2.05
N ILE A 100 -4.54 -2.30 2.95
CA ILE A 100 -5.37 -2.08 4.14
C ILE A 100 -6.09 -0.76 3.92
N PRO A 101 -7.40 -0.78 3.55
CA PRO A 101 -8.16 0.43 3.35
C PRO A 101 -8.37 1.14 4.69
N LEU A 102 -7.89 2.38 4.83
CA LEU A 102 -8.03 3.20 6.03
C LEU A 102 -9.28 4.08 5.98
N TYR A 103 -9.54 4.65 4.80
CA TYR A 103 -10.73 5.46 4.55
C TYR A 103 -11.19 5.27 3.10
N ILE A 104 -12.44 4.85 2.94
CA ILE A 104 -13.11 4.63 1.65
C ILE A 104 -14.42 5.40 1.65
N PRO A 105 -14.49 6.57 1.00
CA PRO A 105 -15.62 7.49 1.14
C PRO A 105 -16.94 6.97 0.56
N SER A 106 -16.90 6.08 -0.43
CA SER A 106 -18.12 5.51 -1.03
C SER A 106 -17.86 4.28 -1.90
N ASP A 107 -18.91 3.63 -2.38
CA ASP A 107 -18.87 2.54 -3.37
C ASP A 107 -18.43 3.00 -4.78
N ARG A 108 -18.22 4.31 -4.98
CA ARG A 108 -17.57 4.87 -6.18
C ARG A 108 -16.05 4.71 -6.18
N CYS A 109 -15.48 4.17 -5.08
CA CYS A 109 -14.09 3.79 -4.95
C CYS A 109 -13.95 2.30 -5.19
N TYR A 110 -13.16 1.92 -6.20
CA TYR A 110 -12.99 0.51 -6.59
C TYR A 110 -11.69 0.28 -7.35
N MET A 111 -11.31 -0.98 -7.45
CA MET A 111 -10.23 -1.44 -8.29
C MET A 111 -10.77 -2.34 -9.41
N ILE A 112 -10.12 -2.35 -10.56
CA ILE A 112 -10.25 -3.43 -11.54
C ILE A 112 -9.03 -4.32 -11.37
N TRP A 113 -9.26 -5.57 -11.04
CA TRP A 113 -8.24 -6.60 -10.85
C TRP A 113 -8.52 -7.77 -11.78
N ASP A 114 -7.59 -8.07 -12.68
CA ASP A 114 -7.75 -9.15 -13.64
C ASP A 114 -9.16 -9.13 -14.32
N HIS A 115 -9.52 -7.96 -14.86
CA HIS A 115 -10.81 -7.67 -15.52
C HIS A 115 -12.06 -7.72 -14.61
N LYS A 116 -11.90 -7.89 -13.29
CA LYS A 116 -13.01 -7.91 -12.34
C LYS A 116 -13.01 -6.64 -11.48
N LYS A 117 -14.19 -6.09 -11.28
CA LYS A 117 -14.38 -4.98 -10.36
C LYS A 117 -14.37 -5.47 -8.92
N VAL A 118 -13.50 -4.89 -8.11
CA VAL A 118 -13.33 -5.20 -6.69
C VAL A 118 -13.56 -3.94 -5.88
N TYR A 119 -14.37 -4.03 -4.83
CA TYR A 119 -14.62 -2.93 -3.91
C TYR A 119 -13.82 -3.11 -2.64
N TRP A 120 -13.33 -1.99 -2.11
CA TRP A 120 -12.66 -1.97 -0.83
C TRP A 120 -13.66 -1.74 0.30
N LYS A 121 -13.33 -2.25 1.47
CA LYS A 121 -14.02 -1.98 2.71
C LYS A 121 -13.02 -1.68 3.80
N GLU A 122 -13.25 -0.63 4.55
CA GLU A 122 -12.35 -0.18 5.62
C GLU A 122 -12.03 -1.29 6.60
N GLY A 123 -10.77 -1.42 6.97
CA GLY A 123 -10.27 -2.45 7.87
C GLY A 123 -10.26 -3.87 7.31
N GLU A 124 -10.75 -4.11 6.08
CA GLU A 124 -10.69 -5.43 5.44
C GLU A 124 -9.48 -5.51 4.48
N PRO A 125 -8.37 -6.12 4.92
CA PRO A 125 -7.17 -6.22 4.10
C PRO A 125 -7.37 -7.17 2.93
N GLN A 126 -6.81 -6.79 1.80
CA GLN A 126 -6.78 -7.59 0.59
C GLN A 126 -5.34 -7.77 0.13
N VAL A 127 -5.00 -8.94 -0.42
CA VAL A 127 -3.63 -9.27 -0.86
C VAL A 127 -3.61 -9.46 -2.36
N TYR A 128 -2.70 -8.76 -3.04
CA TYR A 128 -2.59 -8.75 -4.48
C TYR A 128 -1.17 -8.99 -4.99
N ASP A 129 -1.06 -9.76 -6.06
CA ASP A 129 0.17 -9.93 -6.85
C ASP A 129 0.27 -8.79 -7.89
N VAL A 130 0.45 -7.55 -7.41
CA VAL A 130 0.41 -6.31 -8.21
C VAL A 130 1.45 -6.24 -9.32
N MET A 131 2.50 -7.05 -9.25
CA MET A 131 3.53 -7.17 -10.28
C MET A 131 3.15 -8.13 -11.41
N ASP A 132 2.32 -9.13 -11.12
CA ASP A 132 1.99 -10.19 -12.07
C ASP A 132 0.73 -9.85 -12.87
N TYR A 133 -0.23 -9.15 -12.27
CA TYR A 133 -1.53 -8.85 -12.86
C TYR A 133 -1.72 -7.36 -13.16
N ILE A 134 -2.34 -7.07 -14.32
CA ILE A 134 -2.77 -5.70 -14.64
C ILE A 134 -3.88 -5.31 -13.69
N HIS A 135 -3.76 -4.10 -13.14
CA HIS A 135 -4.78 -3.54 -12.27
C HIS A 135 -4.98 -2.05 -12.50
N GLU A 136 -6.12 -1.55 -12.08
CA GLU A 136 -6.54 -0.17 -12.20
C GLU A 136 -7.17 0.26 -10.87
N GLY A 137 -7.10 1.55 -10.50
CA GLY A 137 -7.67 2.08 -9.27
C GLY A 137 -8.48 3.34 -9.52
N TYR A 138 -9.63 3.46 -8.85
CA TYR A 138 -10.54 4.57 -9.07
C TYR A 138 -11.06 5.13 -7.74
N ASN A 139 -10.87 6.43 -7.55
CA ASN A 139 -11.61 7.22 -6.58
C ASN A 139 -12.54 8.18 -7.33
N LEU A 140 -13.76 7.77 -7.57
CA LEU A 140 -14.78 8.60 -8.25
C LEU A 140 -15.74 9.27 -7.27
N SER A 141 -15.38 9.29 -5.97
CA SER A 141 -16.12 9.97 -4.93
C SER A 141 -15.77 11.46 -4.87
N ASP A 142 -16.43 12.18 -3.99
CA ASP A 142 -16.19 13.62 -3.79
C ASP A 142 -15.17 13.89 -2.67
N ASP A 143 -14.69 12.85 -1.97
CA ASP A 143 -13.68 12.89 -0.92
C ASP A 143 -12.44 12.05 -1.27
N ASP A 144 -11.32 12.32 -0.60
CA ASP A 144 -10.09 11.57 -0.76
C ASP A 144 -10.21 10.16 -0.15
N MET A 145 -9.52 9.17 -0.71
CA MET A 145 -9.42 7.83 -0.12
C MET A 145 -8.00 7.56 0.37
N MET A 146 -7.86 6.72 1.41
CA MET A 146 -6.58 6.45 2.04
C MET A 146 -6.36 4.97 2.29
N PHE A 147 -5.11 4.54 2.09
CA PHE A 147 -4.65 3.17 2.31
C PHE A 147 -3.35 3.12 3.11
N LEU A 148 -3.19 2.04 3.85
CA LEU A 148 -1.90 1.54 4.26
C LEU A 148 -1.52 0.37 3.32
N PHE A 149 -0.43 0.52 2.58
CA PHE A 149 0.18 -0.53 1.78
C PHE A 149 1.34 -1.18 2.53
N VAL A 150 1.37 -2.51 2.50
CA VAL A 150 2.48 -3.30 3.04
C VAL A 150 2.92 -4.29 1.97
N ASP A 151 4.12 -4.08 1.44
CA ASP A 151 4.71 -4.94 0.42
C ASP A 151 5.56 -6.01 1.09
N ILE A 152 5.15 -7.27 0.99
CA ILE A 152 5.83 -8.43 1.55
C ILE A 152 6.57 -9.19 0.47
N GLU A 153 7.80 -9.61 0.76
CA GLU A 153 8.62 -10.37 -0.18
C GLU A 153 7.93 -11.68 -0.59
N LYS A 154 7.86 -11.92 -1.89
CA LYS A 154 7.27 -13.13 -2.44
C LYS A 154 8.30 -14.26 -2.35
N ARG A 155 7.92 -15.37 -1.74
CA ARG A 155 8.73 -16.57 -1.70
C ARG A 155 8.48 -17.41 -2.93
N ASP A 156 9.49 -18.16 -3.37
CA ASP A 156 9.32 -19.19 -4.40
C ASP A 156 8.49 -20.38 -3.87
N ASP A 157 8.14 -21.32 -4.75
CA ASP A 157 7.37 -22.51 -4.40
C ASP A 157 8.11 -23.42 -3.39
N ASN A 158 9.41 -23.24 -3.20
CA ASN A 158 10.25 -23.92 -2.22
C ASN A 158 10.40 -23.15 -0.89
N GLY A 159 9.75 -21.98 -0.78
CA GLY A 159 9.80 -21.13 0.40
C GLY A 159 11.05 -20.24 0.51
N ASN A 160 11.91 -20.20 -0.52
CA ASN A 160 13.06 -19.31 -0.55
C ASN A 160 12.63 -17.89 -0.95
N LEU A 161 13.35 -16.89 -0.43
CA LEU A 161 13.18 -15.50 -0.84
C LEU A 161 13.81 -15.29 -2.22
N HIS A 162 13.16 -14.48 -3.06
CA HIS A 162 13.64 -14.06 -4.38
C HIS A 162 14.54 -12.83 -4.31
#